data_e4fa7d0be3fac99d8d1a70b7cd8c765b
#
_entry.id   e4fa7d0be3fac99d8d1a70b7cd8c765b
#
_cell.length_a   1.000
_cell.length_b   1.000
_cell.length_c   1.000
_cell.angle_alpha   90.00
_cell.angle_beta   90.00
_cell.angle_gamma   90.00
#
_symmetry.space_group_name_H-M   'P 1'
#
loop_
_entity.id
_entity.type
_entity.pdbx_description
1 polymer ?
#
loop_
_entity_poly.entity_id
_entity_poly.type
_entity_poly.pdbx_seq_one_letter_code
_entity_poly.pdbx_strand_id
1 'polypeptide(L)'
;YSGYTNYDMCFDEEKTLKASEKFMRDFPFDSSMAGITGLDGRVFCMAFAEYDDLSPLMTFITGPIHDILGDKYTRFPGRETDKTAPAQFIGGTFMEPDEYDQLIEDPVKFIAETVLPRACKNLETPRQAMATWVRLGMEIARSGAFMAEFGKMNAELGYPPIPMGWGYAPLDIIGDFLRGVSNVVLDIRRYPDKVKKATEAITEWMIKYALAYTKMGTKYAMFPLH
;
A
#
# COMPACT_ATOMS: atom_id res chain seq x y z
N TYR A 1 -4.23 17.07 18.79
CA TYR A 1 -5.51 16.74 19.41
C TYR A 1 -5.38 15.67 20.49
N SER A 2 -4.76 14.53 20.20
CA SER A 2 -4.53 13.43 21.16
C SER A 2 -3.37 13.67 22.12
N GLY A 3 -2.51 14.64 21.85
CA GLY A 3 -1.24 14.87 22.56
C GLY A 3 -0.08 14.01 22.06
N TYR A 4 -0.31 13.16 21.06
CA TYR A 4 0.71 12.32 20.43
C TYR A 4 1.22 12.95 19.12
N THR A 5 2.47 12.65 18.78
CA THR A 5 3.07 13.06 17.51
C THR A 5 2.63 12.14 16.37
N ASN A 6 2.82 12.55 15.11
CA ASN A 6 2.61 11.67 13.97
C ASN A 6 3.56 10.46 14.00
N TYR A 7 4.76 10.62 14.54
CA TYR A 7 5.65 9.49 14.80
C TYR A 7 5.01 8.44 15.72
N ASP A 8 4.44 8.91 16.85
CA ASP A 8 3.75 7.99 17.77
C ASP A 8 2.61 7.24 17.07
N MET A 9 1.83 7.94 16.25
CA MET A 9 0.73 7.34 15.50
C MET A 9 1.18 6.30 14.45
N CYS A 10 2.39 6.42 13.92
CA CYS A 10 2.91 5.50 12.90
C CYS A 10 3.67 4.30 13.48
N PHE A 11 4.18 4.40 14.73
CA PHE A 11 5.13 3.42 15.28
C PHE A 11 4.75 2.88 16.67
N ASP A 12 3.72 3.43 17.33
CA ASP A 12 3.29 3.03 18.67
C ASP A 12 1.80 2.64 18.65
N GLU A 13 1.53 1.34 18.63
CA GLU A 13 0.18 0.81 18.53
C GLU A 13 -0.70 1.16 19.73
N GLU A 14 -0.14 1.20 20.94
CA GLU A 14 -0.89 1.54 22.14
C GLU A 14 -1.38 3.00 22.09
N LYS A 15 -0.50 3.91 21.66
CA LYS A 15 -0.86 5.32 21.47
C LYS A 15 -1.87 5.50 20.33
N THR A 16 -1.71 4.72 19.25
CA THR A 16 -2.64 4.73 18.12
C THR A 16 -4.02 4.28 18.54
N LEU A 17 -4.15 3.20 19.33
CA LEU A 17 -5.43 2.75 19.90
C LEU A 17 -6.06 3.84 20.77
N LYS A 18 -5.32 4.39 21.71
CA LYS A 18 -5.82 5.45 22.62
C LYS A 18 -6.28 6.70 21.86
N ALA A 19 -5.51 7.12 20.86
CA ALA A 19 -5.87 8.28 20.06
C ALA A 19 -7.12 8.02 19.20
N SER A 20 -7.23 6.84 18.62
CA SER A 20 -8.37 6.43 17.80
C SER A 20 -9.63 6.29 18.65
N GLU A 21 -9.54 5.66 19.83
CA GLU A 21 -10.66 5.58 20.77
C GLU A 21 -11.17 6.96 21.16
N LYS A 22 -10.24 7.87 21.55
CA LYS A 22 -10.61 9.25 21.88
C LYS A 22 -11.30 9.95 20.70
N PHE A 23 -10.75 9.80 19.50
CA PHE A 23 -11.31 10.41 18.29
C PHE A 23 -12.73 9.92 18.03
N MET A 24 -12.97 8.60 18.11
CA MET A 24 -14.30 8.02 17.87
C MET A 24 -15.32 8.41 18.96
N ARG A 25 -14.90 8.60 20.20
CA ARG A 25 -15.78 9.08 21.27
C ARG A 25 -16.15 10.55 21.12
N ASP A 26 -15.20 11.37 20.65
CA ASP A 26 -15.41 12.82 20.53
C ASP A 26 -16.14 13.23 19.25
N PHE A 27 -16.08 12.39 18.20
CA PHE A 27 -16.71 12.66 16.90
C PHE A 27 -17.61 11.51 16.48
N PRO A 28 -18.96 11.72 16.48
CA PRO A 28 -19.92 10.71 16.08
C PRO A 28 -19.92 10.54 14.54
N PHE A 29 -19.33 9.46 14.05
CA PHE A 29 -19.37 9.04 12.66
C PHE A 29 -20.28 7.81 12.50
N ASP A 30 -20.75 7.55 11.29
CA ASP A 30 -21.51 6.33 10.99
C ASP A 30 -20.59 5.10 10.86
N SER A 31 -19.30 5.33 10.63
CA SER A 31 -18.29 4.27 10.52
C SER A 31 -16.91 4.82 10.89
N SER A 32 -15.97 3.95 11.24
CA SER A 32 -14.62 4.35 11.57
C SER A 32 -13.60 3.76 10.58
N MET A 33 -12.78 4.62 10.03
CA MET A 33 -11.50 4.29 9.35
C MET A 33 -10.29 4.75 10.19
N ALA A 34 -10.50 5.17 11.43
CA ALA A 34 -9.42 5.52 12.34
C ALA A 34 -8.49 4.32 12.57
N GLY A 35 -7.22 4.56 12.87
CA GLY A 35 -6.22 3.51 13.10
C GLY A 35 -5.48 3.01 11.85
N ILE A 36 -5.92 3.35 10.64
CA ILE A 36 -5.15 3.08 9.43
C ILE A 36 -4.09 4.17 9.29
N THR A 37 -2.84 3.83 9.64
CA THR A 37 -1.69 4.74 9.57
C THR A 37 -0.76 4.44 8.40
N GLY A 38 -1.17 3.51 7.53
CA GLY A 38 -0.42 3.09 6.35
C GLY A 38 -0.68 3.98 5.13
N LEU A 39 0.32 4.05 4.27
CA LEU A 39 0.27 4.67 2.95
C LEU A 39 0.09 3.61 1.87
N ASP A 40 -0.16 4.04 0.64
CA ASP A 40 -0.44 3.13 -0.46
C ASP A 40 0.71 2.16 -0.75
N GLY A 41 0.41 0.86 -0.77
CA GLY A 41 1.34 -0.23 -1.05
C GLY A 41 0.91 -1.13 -2.21
N ARG A 42 -0.03 -0.72 -3.05
CA ARG A 42 -0.67 -1.60 -4.05
C ARG A 42 0.26 -2.16 -5.11
N VAL A 43 1.39 -1.53 -5.37
CA VAL A 43 2.43 -2.13 -6.22
C VAL A 43 2.92 -3.47 -5.66
N PHE A 44 2.98 -3.61 -4.33
CA PHE A 44 3.33 -4.89 -3.69
C PHE A 44 2.22 -5.92 -3.83
N CYS A 45 0.94 -5.49 -3.77
CA CYS A 45 -0.19 -6.39 -4.01
C CYS A 45 -0.10 -7.03 -5.40
N MET A 46 0.36 -6.29 -6.41
CA MET A 46 0.54 -6.81 -7.75
C MET A 46 1.64 -7.86 -7.83
N ALA A 47 2.75 -7.70 -7.10
CA ALA A 47 3.80 -8.72 -7.05
C ALA A 47 3.31 -10.05 -6.46
N PHE A 48 2.22 -10.03 -5.69
CA PHE A 48 1.56 -11.21 -5.11
C PHE A 48 0.22 -11.53 -5.75
N ALA A 49 -0.10 -10.99 -6.93
CA ALA A 49 -1.43 -11.09 -7.52
C ALA A 49 -1.87 -12.54 -7.87
N GLU A 50 -0.93 -13.49 -7.95
CA GLU A 50 -1.23 -14.92 -8.10
C GLU A 50 -1.61 -15.62 -6.79
N TYR A 51 -1.43 -14.96 -5.64
CA TYR A 51 -1.65 -15.48 -4.30
C TYR A 51 -2.74 -14.68 -3.60
N ASP A 52 -3.98 -15.13 -3.72
CA ASP A 52 -5.16 -14.42 -3.21
C ASP A 52 -5.15 -14.19 -1.69
N ASP A 53 -4.44 -15.04 -0.94
CA ASP A 53 -4.27 -14.93 0.51
C ASP A 53 -3.17 -13.96 0.93
N LEU A 54 -2.22 -13.64 0.04
CA LEU A 54 -1.10 -12.75 0.32
C LEU A 54 -1.31 -11.34 -0.25
N SER A 55 -1.85 -11.26 -1.46
CA SER A 55 -1.99 -9.99 -2.18
C SER A 55 -2.69 -8.89 -1.34
N PRO A 56 -3.83 -9.14 -0.66
CA PRO A 56 -4.49 -8.11 0.16
C PRO A 56 -3.69 -7.65 1.38
N LEU A 57 -2.75 -8.46 1.86
CA LEU A 57 -1.96 -8.15 3.07
C LEU A 57 -0.96 -7.00 2.84
N MET A 58 -0.64 -6.71 1.59
CA MET A 58 0.33 -5.69 1.19
C MET A 58 -0.30 -4.36 0.76
N THR A 59 -1.58 -4.15 1.05
CA THR A 59 -2.33 -2.95 0.63
C THR A 59 -1.74 -1.65 1.17
N PHE A 60 -1.19 -1.70 2.37
CA PHE A 60 -0.66 -0.50 3.03
C PHE A 60 0.79 -0.68 3.49
N ILE A 61 1.59 0.34 3.27
CA ILE A 61 2.93 0.49 3.84
C ILE A 61 2.76 1.26 5.15
N THR A 62 2.94 0.59 6.28
CA THR A 62 3.02 1.20 7.61
C THR A 62 4.45 1.63 7.92
N GLY A 63 4.67 2.42 8.99
CA GLY A 63 6.01 2.81 9.40
C GLY A 63 6.97 1.62 9.59
N PRO A 64 6.61 0.57 10.34
CA PRO A 64 7.42 -0.64 10.45
C PRO A 64 7.68 -1.36 9.12
N ILE A 65 6.69 -1.43 8.24
CA ILE A 65 6.86 -2.03 6.89
C ILE A 65 7.83 -1.19 6.06
N HIS A 66 7.72 0.14 6.11
CA HIS A 66 8.68 1.04 5.48
C HIS A 66 10.12 0.77 5.95
N ASP A 67 10.34 0.67 7.26
CA ASP A 67 11.67 0.37 7.82
C ASP A 67 12.20 -1.00 7.35
N ILE A 68 11.33 -2.01 7.24
CA ILE A 68 11.69 -3.36 6.78
C ILE A 68 12.05 -3.37 5.29
N LEU A 69 11.27 -2.72 4.45
CA LEU A 69 11.46 -2.69 3.00
C LEU A 69 12.57 -1.72 2.60
N GLY A 70 12.72 -0.60 3.33
CA GLY A 70 13.52 0.54 2.90
C GLY A 70 13.00 1.11 1.60
N ASP A 71 11.66 1.25 1.50
CA ASP A 71 11.00 1.71 0.28
C ASP A 71 11.28 3.20 0.01
N LYS A 72 11.20 3.57 -1.26
CA LYS A 72 11.43 4.93 -1.76
C LYS A 72 10.12 5.63 -2.17
N TYR A 73 8.96 4.96 -1.99
CA TYR A 73 7.63 5.53 -2.31
C TYR A 73 7.09 6.42 -1.21
N THR A 74 7.56 6.21 0.03
CA THR A 74 6.98 6.83 1.21
C THR A 74 8.02 7.56 2.05
N ARG A 75 7.56 8.49 2.86
CA ARG A 75 8.35 9.16 3.89
C ARG A 75 7.59 9.12 5.19
N PHE A 76 8.27 8.71 6.25
CA PHE A 76 7.66 8.61 7.57
C PHE A 76 8.25 9.59 8.58
N PRO A 77 7.41 10.06 9.55
CA PRO A 77 7.88 10.92 10.62
C PRO A 77 8.95 10.25 11.46
N GLY A 78 10.00 10.99 11.80
CA GLY A 78 11.14 10.47 12.56
C GLY A 78 12.10 9.57 11.74
N ARG A 79 11.88 9.49 10.44
CA ARG A 79 12.76 8.88 9.44
C ARG A 79 13.25 9.96 8.48
N GLU A 80 12.52 10.22 7.40
CA GLU A 80 12.86 11.23 6.40
C GLU A 80 12.31 12.62 6.74
N THR A 81 11.34 12.70 7.65
CA THR A 81 10.67 13.94 8.03
C THR A 81 10.67 14.13 9.56
N ASP A 82 10.34 15.35 10.01
CA ASP A 82 10.20 15.64 11.45
C ASP A 82 9.11 14.76 12.09
N LYS A 83 9.24 14.45 13.39
CA LYS A 83 8.31 13.59 14.13
C LYS A 83 6.87 14.10 14.15
N THR A 84 6.66 15.39 13.93
CA THR A 84 5.35 16.03 13.87
C THR A 84 4.78 16.11 12.46
N ALA A 85 5.59 15.88 11.43
CA ALA A 85 5.14 15.85 10.04
C ALA A 85 4.27 14.62 9.77
N PRO A 86 3.23 14.72 8.92
CA PRO A 86 2.48 13.54 8.51
C PRO A 86 3.34 12.61 7.66
N ALA A 87 3.00 11.31 7.67
CA ALA A 87 3.51 10.39 6.68
C ALA A 87 3.09 10.82 5.27
N GLN A 88 3.95 10.63 4.28
CA GLN A 88 3.78 11.12 2.91
C GLN A 88 4.00 10.00 1.90
N PHE A 89 3.05 9.84 0.98
CA PHE A 89 3.25 9.10 -0.24
C PHE A 89 3.82 10.06 -1.30
N ILE A 90 4.96 9.72 -1.87
CA ILE A 90 5.66 10.58 -2.84
C ILE A 90 5.73 9.95 -4.23
N GLY A 91 5.31 8.69 -4.35
CA GLY A 91 5.44 7.94 -5.58
C GLY A 91 6.88 7.68 -5.98
N GLY A 92 7.10 7.30 -7.25
CA GLY A 92 8.46 7.07 -7.73
C GLY A 92 8.56 6.81 -9.23
N THR A 93 9.80 6.92 -9.73
CA THR A 93 10.17 6.58 -11.11
C THR A 93 11.18 5.44 -11.06
N PHE A 94 10.73 4.22 -11.31
CA PHE A 94 11.51 2.99 -11.23
C PHE A 94 11.45 2.16 -12.51
N MET A 95 10.81 2.69 -13.56
CA MET A 95 10.68 2.09 -14.87
C MET A 95 11.11 3.09 -15.95
N GLU A 96 11.90 2.65 -16.92
CA GLU A 96 12.32 3.44 -18.07
C GLU A 96 11.30 3.32 -19.24
N PRO A 97 11.27 4.28 -20.19
CA PRO A 97 10.27 4.28 -21.26
C PRO A 97 10.42 3.12 -22.27
N ASP A 98 11.58 2.51 -22.37
CA ASP A 98 11.85 1.34 -23.23
C ASP A 98 11.43 0.02 -22.56
N GLU A 99 11.06 0.03 -21.28
CA GLU A 99 10.64 -1.14 -20.53
C GLU A 99 9.11 -1.41 -20.61
N TYR A 100 8.33 -0.59 -21.32
CA TYR A 100 6.90 -0.84 -21.48
C TYR A 100 6.57 -2.22 -22.05
N ASP A 101 7.38 -2.74 -22.98
CA ASP A 101 7.15 -4.05 -23.58
C ASP A 101 7.27 -5.18 -22.56
N GLN A 102 8.19 -5.07 -21.60
CA GLN A 102 8.34 -6.03 -20.49
C GLN A 102 7.14 -5.96 -19.53
N LEU A 103 6.68 -4.75 -19.21
CA LEU A 103 5.48 -4.54 -18.39
C LEU A 103 4.22 -5.13 -19.06
N ILE A 104 4.08 -4.99 -20.39
CA ILE A 104 2.96 -5.52 -21.16
C ILE A 104 2.99 -7.03 -21.22
N GLU A 105 4.17 -7.64 -21.40
CA GLU A 105 4.35 -9.07 -21.50
C GLU A 105 3.99 -9.80 -20.20
N ASP A 106 4.53 -9.33 -19.05
CA ASP A 106 4.27 -9.91 -17.74
C ASP A 106 4.39 -8.85 -16.64
N PRO A 107 3.29 -8.16 -16.30
CA PRO A 107 3.30 -7.10 -15.29
C PRO A 107 3.76 -7.56 -13.91
N VAL A 108 3.37 -8.77 -13.50
CA VAL A 108 3.70 -9.30 -12.17
C VAL A 108 5.19 -9.57 -12.06
N LYS A 109 5.75 -10.27 -13.03
CA LYS A 109 7.18 -10.55 -13.10
C LYS A 109 7.99 -9.25 -13.17
N PHE A 110 7.60 -8.32 -14.05
CA PHE A 110 8.30 -7.05 -14.19
C PHE A 110 8.31 -6.25 -12.89
N ILE A 111 7.17 -6.18 -12.19
CA ILE A 111 7.10 -5.49 -10.89
C ILE A 111 7.96 -6.22 -9.85
N ALA A 112 7.82 -7.53 -9.71
CA ALA A 112 8.52 -8.29 -8.67
C ALA A 112 10.04 -8.33 -8.87
N GLU A 113 10.51 -8.53 -10.11
CA GLU A 113 11.91 -8.78 -10.41
C GLU A 113 12.69 -7.52 -10.83
N THR A 114 12.00 -6.46 -11.26
CA THR A 114 12.65 -5.24 -11.76
C THR A 114 12.31 -4.02 -10.90
N VAL A 115 11.03 -3.73 -10.72
CA VAL A 115 10.59 -2.49 -10.05
C VAL A 115 10.87 -2.54 -8.55
N LEU A 116 10.44 -3.58 -7.86
CA LEU A 116 10.60 -3.67 -6.39
C LEU A 116 12.06 -3.67 -5.94
N PRO A 117 13.02 -4.35 -6.61
CA PRO A 117 14.44 -4.21 -6.29
C PRO A 117 14.99 -2.79 -6.47
N ARG A 118 14.46 -2.01 -7.41
CA ARG A 118 14.87 -0.60 -7.60
C ARG A 118 14.23 0.33 -6.57
N ALA A 119 12.98 0.04 -6.22
CA ALA A 119 12.17 0.85 -5.31
C ALA A 119 12.44 0.58 -3.83
N CYS A 120 12.96 -0.58 -3.47
CA CYS A 120 13.19 -1.00 -2.09
C CYS A 120 14.63 -1.41 -1.86
N LYS A 121 15.34 -0.64 -1.01
CA LYS A 121 16.75 -0.88 -0.69
C LYS A 121 17.03 -2.31 -0.20
N ASN A 122 16.12 -2.86 0.60
CA ASN A 122 16.30 -4.17 1.20
C ASN A 122 15.83 -5.33 0.30
N LEU A 123 15.41 -5.04 -0.94
CA LEU A 123 15.10 -6.03 -1.98
C LEU A 123 16.10 -6.02 -3.15
N GLU A 124 17.13 -5.18 -3.11
CA GLU A 124 18.12 -5.00 -4.20
C GLU A 124 18.88 -6.30 -4.56
N THR A 125 19.06 -7.19 -3.61
CA THR A 125 19.72 -8.48 -3.86
C THR A 125 18.88 -9.65 -3.35
N PRO A 126 18.92 -10.84 -3.98
CA PRO A 126 18.20 -12.02 -3.52
C PRO A 126 18.46 -12.36 -2.06
N ARG A 127 19.70 -12.19 -1.58
CA ARG A 127 20.08 -12.46 -0.19
C ARG A 127 19.37 -11.51 0.79
N GLN A 128 19.32 -10.23 0.47
CA GLN A 128 18.58 -9.23 1.27
C GLN A 128 17.08 -9.50 1.23
N ALA A 129 16.55 -9.77 0.04
CA ALA A 129 15.14 -10.03 -0.17
C ALA A 129 14.63 -11.20 0.69
N MET A 130 15.37 -12.32 0.75
CA MET A 130 14.99 -13.47 1.61
C MET A 130 14.80 -13.05 3.08
N ALA A 131 15.74 -12.31 3.66
CA ALA A 131 15.64 -11.86 5.05
C ALA A 131 14.50 -10.83 5.23
N THR A 132 14.31 -9.97 4.24
CA THR A 132 13.27 -8.93 4.25
C THR A 132 11.88 -9.56 4.21
N TRP A 133 11.63 -10.56 3.35
CA TRP A 133 10.35 -11.26 3.28
C TRP A 133 10.00 -11.99 4.58
N VAL A 134 10.98 -12.60 5.25
CA VAL A 134 10.76 -13.23 6.56
C VAL A 134 10.35 -12.18 7.60
N ARG A 135 11.07 -11.06 7.69
CA ARG A 135 10.73 -9.97 8.62
C ARG A 135 9.36 -9.37 8.32
N LEU A 136 9.05 -9.20 7.04
CA LEU A 136 7.76 -8.67 6.60
C LEU A 136 6.61 -9.59 6.99
N GLY A 137 6.75 -10.91 6.82
CA GLY A 137 5.74 -11.89 7.28
C GLY A 137 5.51 -11.82 8.79
N MET A 138 6.58 -11.65 9.58
CA MET A 138 6.47 -11.46 11.03
C MET A 138 5.73 -10.15 11.38
N GLU A 139 6.02 -9.08 10.67
CA GLU A 139 5.36 -7.79 10.88
C GLU A 139 3.88 -7.81 10.47
N ILE A 140 3.54 -8.45 9.36
CA ILE A 140 2.16 -8.65 8.93
C ILE A 140 1.37 -9.42 9.99
N ALA A 141 1.94 -10.49 10.54
CA ALA A 141 1.29 -11.26 11.60
C ALA A 141 1.07 -10.42 12.87
N ARG A 142 2.07 -9.61 13.25
CA ARG A 142 1.96 -8.67 14.38
C ARG A 142 0.87 -7.61 14.14
N SER A 143 0.86 -7.00 12.98
CA SER A 143 -0.15 -6.01 12.59
C SER A 143 -1.55 -6.61 12.54
N GLY A 144 -1.68 -7.88 12.18
CA GLY A 144 -2.96 -8.60 12.22
C GLY A 144 -3.54 -8.68 13.63
N ALA A 145 -2.70 -8.92 14.65
CA ALA A 145 -3.12 -8.91 16.05
C ALA A 145 -3.59 -7.51 16.49
N PHE A 146 -2.86 -6.46 16.13
CA PHE A 146 -3.26 -5.08 16.37
C PHE A 146 -4.61 -4.74 15.71
N MET A 147 -4.80 -5.12 14.44
CA MET A 147 -6.05 -4.87 13.73
C MET A 147 -7.24 -5.63 14.35
N ALA A 148 -7.02 -6.81 14.93
CA ALA A 148 -8.06 -7.54 15.66
C ALA A 148 -8.46 -6.81 16.95
N GLU A 149 -7.49 -6.28 17.70
CA GLU A 149 -7.75 -5.45 18.90
C GLU A 149 -8.47 -4.15 18.54
N PHE A 150 -8.04 -3.50 17.48
CA PHE A 150 -8.71 -2.30 16.95
C PHE A 150 -10.15 -2.59 16.53
N GLY A 151 -10.40 -3.71 15.85
CA GLY A 151 -11.74 -4.15 15.49
C GLY A 151 -12.64 -4.41 16.70
N LYS A 152 -12.10 -5.01 17.77
CA LYS A 152 -12.81 -5.21 19.03
C LYS A 152 -13.21 -3.87 19.68
N MET A 153 -12.27 -2.94 19.78
CA MET A 153 -12.53 -1.59 20.29
C MET A 153 -13.62 -0.89 19.49
N ASN A 154 -13.58 -0.96 18.15
CA ASN A 154 -14.63 -0.40 17.29
C ASN A 154 -16.00 -1.00 17.60
N ALA A 155 -16.10 -2.31 17.73
CA ALA A 155 -17.35 -3.00 18.04
C ALA A 155 -17.89 -2.58 19.41
N GLU A 156 -17.05 -2.47 20.43
CA GLU A 156 -17.42 -2.00 21.78
C GLU A 156 -17.92 -0.56 21.78
N LEU A 157 -17.42 0.28 20.87
CA LEU A 157 -17.88 1.66 20.68
C LEU A 157 -19.11 1.79 19.78
N GLY A 158 -19.61 0.67 19.24
CA GLY A 158 -20.80 0.64 18.38
C GLY A 158 -20.53 0.91 16.90
N TYR A 159 -19.26 0.91 16.47
CA TYR A 159 -18.92 1.07 15.06
C TYR A 159 -18.85 -0.29 14.37
N PRO A 160 -19.74 -0.59 13.42
CA PRO A 160 -19.70 -1.85 12.69
C PRO A 160 -18.46 -1.90 11.79
N PRO A 161 -17.86 -3.07 11.62
CA PRO A 161 -16.82 -3.23 10.62
C PRO A 161 -17.40 -3.03 9.23
N ILE A 162 -16.73 -2.25 8.40
CA ILE A 162 -17.04 -2.16 6.97
C ILE A 162 -16.03 -3.04 6.25
N PRO A 163 -16.39 -4.29 5.90
CA PRO A 163 -15.52 -5.15 5.12
C PRO A 163 -15.42 -4.59 3.71
N MET A 164 -14.34 -3.86 3.45
CA MET A 164 -14.08 -3.18 2.19
C MET A 164 -12.79 -3.70 1.57
N GLY A 165 -12.90 -4.13 0.32
CA GLY A 165 -11.73 -4.38 -0.51
C GLY A 165 -11.20 -3.08 -1.12
N TRP A 166 -10.01 -3.15 -1.65
CA TRP A 166 -9.33 -2.03 -2.26
C TRP A 166 -8.95 -2.37 -3.69
N GLY A 167 -9.11 -1.43 -4.59
CA GLY A 167 -8.57 -1.47 -5.93
C GLY A 167 -7.80 -0.19 -6.23
N TYR A 168 -7.27 -0.08 -7.43
CA TYR A 168 -6.58 1.12 -7.90
C TYR A 168 -6.80 1.28 -9.39
N ALA A 169 -6.74 2.49 -9.91
CA ALA A 169 -6.80 2.68 -11.35
C ALA A 169 -5.49 2.18 -11.99
N PRO A 170 -5.56 1.35 -13.03
CA PRO A 170 -4.36 0.77 -13.64
C PRO A 170 -3.38 1.82 -14.18
N LEU A 171 -3.87 2.94 -14.69
CA LEU A 171 -3.02 4.03 -15.14
C LEU A 171 -2.30 4.71 -13.97
N ASP A 172 -2.95 4.81 -12.81
CA ASP A 172 -2.35 5.38 -11.61
C ASP A 172 -1.25 4.49 -11.06
N ILE A 173 -1.35 3.15 -11.19
CA ILE A 173 -0.20 2.25 -10.90
C ILE A 173 1.01 2.64 -11.73
N ILE A 174 0.82 2.89 -13.03
CA ILE A 174 1.94 3.31 -13.90
C ILE A 174 2.47 4.68 -13.47
N GLY A 175 1.58 5.61 -13.13
CA GLY A 175 1.94 6.97 -12.72
C GLY A 175 2.61 7.05 -11.37
N ASP A 176 2.04 6.41 -10.36
CA ASP A 176 2.47 6.59 -8.99
C ASP A 176 3.66 5.71 -8.62
N PHE A 177 3.72 4.49 -9.17
CA PHE A 177 4.69 3.50 -8.72
C PHE A 177 5.77 3.12 -9.75
N LEU A 178 5.53 3.34 -11.04
CA LEU A 178 6.44 2.86 -12.09
C LEU A 178 7.17 4.00 -12.79
N ARG A 179 6.43 4.87 -13.48
CA ARG A 179 7.00 5.92 -14.35
C ARG A 179 7.12 7.29 -13.71
N GLY A 180 6.37 7.54 -12.63
CA GLY A 180 6.14 8.89 -12.13
C GLY A 180 5.11 9.65 -12.97
N VAL A 181 4.22 10.41 -12.32
CA VAL A 181 3.07 11.11 -12.95
C VAL A 181 3.49 11.99 -14.12
N SER A 182 4.54 12.80 -13.95
CA SER A 182 5.01 13.70 -15.01
C SER A 182 5.47 12.95 -16.27
N ASN A 183 6.12 11.80 -16.10
CA ASN A 183 6.59 10.99 -17.20
C ASN A 183 5.43 10.31 -17.93
N VAL A 184 4.43 9.78 -17.19
CA VAL A 184 3.24 9.17 -17.81
C VAL A 184 2.48 10.17 -18.68
N VAL A 185 2.32 11.42 -18.24
CA VAL A 185 1.70 12.48 -19.05
C VAL A 185 2.45 12.70 -20.38
N LEU A 186 3.78 12.61 -20.36
CA LEU A 186 4.59 12.68 -21.58
C LEU A 186 4.46 11.40 -22.41
N ASP A 187 4.47 10.24 -21.76
CA ASP A 187 4.40 8.94 -22.43
C ASP A 187 3.04 8.73 -23.14
N ILE A 188 1.93 9.23 -22.60
CA ILE A 188 0.62 9.24 -23.25
C ILE A 188 0.69 9.93 -24.62
N ARG A 189 1.54 10.94 -24.79
CA ARG A 189 1.73 11.64 -26.06
C ARG A 189 2.75 10.97 -26.97
N ARG A 190 3.83 10.41 -26.38
CA ARG A 190 4.96 9.85 -27.13
C ARG A 190 4.74 8.39 -27.54
N TYR A 191 4.07 7.62 -26.66
CA TYR A 191 3.91 6.18 -26.77
C TYR A 191 2.48 5.74 -26.41
N PRO A 192 1.41 6.38 -27.00
CA PRO A 192 0.02 6.15 -26.59
C PRO A 192 -0.39 4.68 -26.62
N ASP A 193 0.02 3.93 -27.63
CA ASP A 193 -0.32 2.51 -27.78
C ASP A 193 0.35 1.65 -26.71
N LYS A 194 1.59 1.97 -26.31
CA LYS A 194 2.29 1.25 -25.24
C LYS A 194 1.63 1.52 -23.87
N VAL A 195 1.33 2.79 -23.57
CA VAL A 195 0.63 3.15 -22.34
C VAL A 195 -0.72 2.47 -22.25
N LYS A 196 -1.50 2.47 -23.34
CA LYS A 196 -2.78 1.79 -23.40
C LYS A 196 -2.66 0.29 -23.13
N LYS A 197 -1.76 -0.41 -23.84
CA LYS A 197 -1.54 -1.85 -23.66
C LYS A 197 -1.05 -2.19 -22.26
N ALA A 198 -0.15 -1.39 -21.69
CA ALA A 198 0.31 -1.57 -20.31
C ALA A 198 -0.83 -1.40 -19.30
N THR A 199 -1.70 -0.40 -19.50
CA THR A 199 -2.89 -0.20 -18.69
C THR A 199 -3.85 -1.40 -18.78
N GLU A 200 -4.06 -1.95 -19.98
CA GLU A 200 -4.88 -3.14 -20.20
C GLU A 200 -4.29 -4.37 -19.50
N ALA A 201 -2.97 -4.58 -19.62
CA ALA A 201 -2.28 -5.70 -18.95
C ALA A 201 -2.38 -5.61 -17.41
N ILE A 202 -2.22 -4.41 -16.83
CA ILE A 202 -2.39 -4.19 -15.39
C ILE A 202 -3.84 -4.38 -14.95
N THR A 203 -4.82 -4.04 -15.80
CA THR A 203 -6.25 -4.16 -15.47
C THR A 203 -6.63 -5.58 -15.06
N GLU A 204 -6.14 -6.60 -15.76
CA GLU A 204 -6.44 -8.00 -15.45
C GLU A 204 -5.98 -8.37 -14.02
N TRP A 205 -4.81 -7.91 -13.63
CA TRP A 205 -4.24 -8.16 -12.31
C TRP A 205 -4.95 -7.35 -11.23
N MET A 206 -5.35 -6.12 -11.54
CA MET A 206 -6.11 -5.29 -10.61
C MET A 206 -7.49 -5.87 -10.32
N ILE A 207 -8.13 -6.50 -11.31
CA ILE A 207 -9.38 -7.26 -11.13
C ILE A 207 -9.14 -8.46 -10.20
N LYS A 208 -8.08 -9.25 -10.44
CA LYS A 208 -7.73 -10.38 -9.56
C LYS A 208 -7.50 -9.93 -8.12
N TYR A 209 -6.74 -8.86 -7.93
CA TYR A 209 -6.50 -8.27 -6.62
C TYR A 209 -7.80 -7.83 -5.93
N ALA A 210 -8.67 -7.12 -6.63
CA ALA A 210 -9.95 -6.69 -6.07
C ALA A 210 -10.84 -7.89 -5.70
N LEU A 211 -10.83 -8.95 -6.52
CA LEU A 211 -11.58 -10.19 -6.25
C LEU A 211 -11.00 -11.01 -5.08
N ALA A 212 -9.71 -10.92 -4.80
CA ALA A 212 -9.09 -11.61 -3.66
C ALA A 212 -9.76 -11.22 -2.33
N TYR A 213 -10.21 -9.98 -2.19
CA TYR A 213 -10.94 -9.54 -1.01
C TYR A 213 -12.29 -10.23 -0.82
N THR A 214 -12.92 -10.71 -1.88
CA THR A 214 -14.21 -11.44 -1.74
C THR A 214 -14.02 -12.74 -0.95
N LYS A 215 -12.85 -13.37 -1.03
CA LYS A 215 -12.50 -14.54 -0.22
C LYS A 215 -12.35 -14.22 1.26
N MET A 216 -12.08 -12.95 1.59
CA MET A 216 -12.04 -12.42 2.95
C MET A 216 -13.43 -11.96 3.44
N GLY A 217 -14.50 -12.23 2.67
CA GLY A 217 -15.89 -11.89 3.02
C GLY A 217 -16.28 -10.45 2.71
N THR A 218 -15.48 -9.69 1.96
CA THR A 218 -15.85 -8.32 1.57
C THR A 218 -16.89 -8.32 0.45
N LYS A 219 -17.80 -7.35 0.48
CA LYS A 219 -18.85 -7.15 -0.54
C LYS A 219 -18.67 -5.86 -1.32
N TYR A 220 -17.78 -5.01 -0.89
CA TYR A 220 -17.56 -3.69 -1.44
C TYR A 220 -16.08 -3.51 -1.76
N ALA A 221 -15.78 -2.79 -2.80
CA ALA A 221 -14.40 -2.37 -3.12
C ALA A 221 -14.36 -0.87 -3.33
N MET A 222 -13.36 -0.21 -2.77
CA MET A 222 -13.06 1.19 -3.00
C MET A 222 -11.95 1.30 -4.03
N PHE A 223 -12.19 2.13 -5.05
CA PHE A 223 -11.21 2.51 -6.06
C PHE A 223 -11.00 4.02 -5.96
N PRO A 224 -9.97 4.48 -5.25
CA PRO A 224 -9.59 5.89 -5.31
C PRO A 224 -9.14 6.22 -6.74
N LEU A 225 -9.58 7.35 -7.24
CA LEU A 225 -9.22 7.90 -8.55
C LEU A 225 -8.54 9.24 -8.34
N HIS A 226 -7.51 9.51 -9.11
CA HIS A 226 -6.79 10.78 -9.15
C HIS A 226 -7.31 11.70 -10.24
#